data_689a6b545a5970d2a458ebe7107455df
#
_entry.id   689a6b545a5970d2a458ebe7107455df
#
_cell.length_a   1.000
_cell.length_b   1.000
_cell.length_c   1.000
_cell.angle_alpha   90.00
_cell.angle_beta   90.00
_cell.angle_gamma   90.00
#
_symmetry.space_group_name_H-M   'P 1'
#
loop_
_entity.id
_entity.type
_entity.pdbx_description
1 polymer ?
#
loop_
_entity_poly.entity_id
_entity_poly.type
_entity_poly.pdbx_seq_one_letter_code
_entity_poly.pdbx_strand_id
1 'polypeptide(L)'
;RILWRLDSGQHRLVLYTVSPEKPDFTHLVEQAGWPTTETWDTRDYGVLLDSLRPGQRWHFRLTANPVHSARKEDWHTTKPIGHVTVKQQEQWLLDRAPRLGFRIPPVKGDNGGLDLAVVERKTHRFPKRGHLVTISTATFEGHLEITDAEALRRTLTFGVGRAKAYGCG
;
A
#
# COMPACT_ATOMS: atom_id res chain seq x y z
N ARG A 1 13.51 -2.58 7.36
CA ARG A 1 12.07 -2.91 7.34
C ARG A 1 11.76 -3.56 6.02
N ILE A 2 10.91 -4.59 6.03
CA ILE A 2 10.41 -5.23 4.82
C ILE A 2 8.99 -4.74 4.58
N LEU A 3 8.69 -4.30 3.35
CA LEU A 3 7.33 -4.09 2.87
C LEU A 3 6.94 -5.29 2.02
N TRP A 4 5.66 -5.65 2.05
CA TRP A 4 5.16 -6.75 1.23
C TRP A 4 3.71 -6.53 0.83
N ARG A 5 3.32 -7.13 -0.29
CA ARG A 5 1.96 -7.18 -0.80
C ARG A 5 1.72 -8.53 -1.47
N LEU A 6 0.54 -9.09 -1.24
CA LEU A 6 0.09 -10.31 -1.88
C LEU A 6 -1.02 -9.97 -2.88
N ASP A 7 -0.77 -10.22 -4.15
CA ASP A 7 -1.77 -10.10 -5.21
C ASP A 7 -2.29 -11.49 -5.58
N SER A 8 -3.62 -11.64 -5.53
CA SER A 8 -4.33 -12.90 -5.86
C SER A 8 -5.02 -12.73 -7.20
N GLY A 9 -4.61 -13.50 -8.19
CA GLY A 9 -5.31 -13.68 -9.46
C GLY A 9 -6.08 -15.01 -9.49
N GLN A 10 -6.73 -15.29 -10.61
CA GLN A 10 -7.55 -16.49 -10.78
C GLN A 10 -6.73 -17.81 -10.64
N HIS A 11 -5.48 -17.81 -11.11
CA HIS A 11 -4.58 -18.98 -11.09
C HIS A 11 -3.19 -18.66 -10.55
N ARG A 12 -2.98 -17.49 -9.97
CA ARG A 12 -1.65 -17.04 -9.55
C ARG A 12 -1.73 -16.21 -8.28
N LEU A 13 -0.86 -16.54 -7.33
CA LEU A 13 -0.54 -15.73 -6.17
C LEU A 13 0.85 -15.13 -6.37
N VAL A 14 0.98 -13.81 -6.24
CA VAL A 14 2.28 -13.13 -6.35
C VAL A 14 2.55 -12.35 -5.07
N LEU A 15 3.63 -12.71 -4.40
CA LEU A 15 4.14 -11.97 -3.25
C LEU A 15 5.21 -10.99 -3.73
N TYR A 16 4.90 -9.70 -3.64
CA TYR A 16 5.87 -8.62 -3.85
C TYR A 16 6.50 -8.23 -2.53
N THR A 17 7.82 -8.09 -2.52
CA THR A 17 8.55 -7.63 -1.34
C THR A 17 9.55 -6.54 -1.70
N VAL A 18 9.69 -5.54 -0.83
CA VAL A 18 10.79 -4.57 -0.84
C VAL A 18 11.59 -4.78 0.43
N SER A 19 12.86 -5.11 0.30
CA SER A 19 13.77 -5.40 1.41
C SER A 19 15.10 -4.65 1.24
N PRO A 20 15.82 -4.33 2.32
CA PRO A 20 17.12 -3.67 2.24
C PRO A 20 18.22 -4.55 1.64
N GLU A 21 18.05 -5.88 1.71
CA GLU A 21 18.97 -6.87 1.19
C GLU A 21 18.26 -7.80 0.22
N LYS A 22 19.00 -8.46 -0.65
CA LYS A 22 18.46 -9.49 -1.57
C LYS A 22 17.83 -10.60 -0.73
N PRO A 23 16.51 -10.84 -0.83
CA PRO A 23 15.87 -11.88 -0.04
C PRO A 23 16.18 -13.27 -0.61
N ASP A 24 16.16 -14.27 0.27
CA ASP A 24 16.10 -15.69 -0.09
C ASP A 24 14.74 -16.25 0.30
N PHE A 25 13.98 -16.72 -0.68
CA PHE A 25 12.65 -17.29 -0.50
C PHE A 25 12.61 -18.82 -0.61
N THR A 26 13.76 -19.49 -0.57
CA THR A 26 13.85 -20.96 -0.68
C THR A 26 12.91 -21.66 0.29
N HIS A 27 12.87 -21.20 1.54
CA HIS A 27 11.97 -21.76 2.57
C HIS A 27 10.46 -21.60 2.24
N LEU A 28 10.06 -20.54 1.53
CA LEU A 28 8.66 -20.39 1.10
C LEU A 28 8.33 -21.36 -0.02
N VAL A 29 9.27 -21.58 -0.93
CA VAL A 29 9.14 -22.56 -2.02
C VAL A 29 8.99 -23.97 -1.44
N GLU A 30 9.83 -24.34 -0.49
CA GLU A 30 9.79 -25.64 0.17
C GLU A 30 8.45 -25.87 0.89
N GLN A 31 7.88 -24.85 1.53
CA GLN A 31 6.59 -24.94 2.24
C GLN A 31 5.38 -24.90 1.30
N ALA A 32 5.46 -24.15 0.22
CA ALA A 32 4.35 -23.99 -0.75
C ALA A 32 4.30 -25.13 -1.78
N GLY A 33 5.31 -25.97 -1.85
CA GLY A 33 5.51 -27.00 -2.86
C GLY A 33 6.41 -26.52 -4.01
N TRP A 34 7.04 -27.48 -4.67
CA TRP A 34 7.96 -27.22 -5.77
C TRP A 34 7.18 -26.89 -7.05
N PRO A 35 7.24 -25.66 -7.55
CA PRO A 35 6.66 -25.34 -8.84
C PRO A 35 7.57 -25.86 -9.97
N THR A 36 6.97 -26.16 -11.09
CA THR A 36 7.66 -26.60 -12.31
C THR A 36 8.30 -25.46 -13.10
N THR A 37 8.13 -24.22 -12.64
CA THR A 37 8.61 -22.99 -13.28
C THR A 37 9.36 -22.11 -12.28
N GLU A 38 9.97 -21.02 -12.75
CA GLU A 38 10.60 -20.01 -11.89
C GLU A 38 9.71 -19.59 -10.72
N THR A 39 10.29 -19.62 -9.52
CA THR A 39 9.57 -19.44 -8.28
C THR A 39 9.61 -18.01 -7.79
N TRP A 40 10.71 -17.32 -8.03
CA TRP A 40 10.91 -15.93 -7.62
C TRP A 40 12.02 -15.27 -8.43
N ASP A 41 11.93 -13.95 -8.58
CA ASP A 41 12.92 -13.10 -9.23
C ASP A 41 13.26 -11.92 -8.30
N THR A 42 14.44 -11.34 -8.45
CA THR A 42 14.88 -10.16 -7.71
C THR A 42 15.43 -9.10 -8.64
N ARG A 43 15.11 -7.84 -8.35
CA ARG A 43 15.61 -6.69 -9.07
C ARG A 43 16.15 -5.64 -8.11
N ASP A 44 17.17 -4.92 -8.54
CA ASP A 44 17.66 -3.76 -7.80
C ASP A 44 16.60 -2.66 -7.83
N TYR A 45 16.00 -2.41 -6.67
CA TYR A 45 14.98 -1.38 -6.50
C TYR A 45 15.57 0.03 -6.56
N GLY A 46 16.88 0.20 -6.30
CA GLY A 46 17.61 1.45 -6.40
C GLY A 46 17.50 2.06 -7.80
N VAL A 47 17.58 1.25 -8.86
CA VAL A 47 17.43 1.70 -10.24
C VAL A 47 16.09 2.44 -10.47
N LEU A 48 14.98 1.90 -9.94
CA LEU A 48 13.70 2.59 -10.02
C LEU A 48 13.71 3.87 -9.17
N LEU A 49 14.16 3.80 -7.92
CA LEU A 49 14.18 4.96 -7.03
C LEU A 49 15.02 6.12 -7.60
N ASP A 50 16.16 5.80 -8.21
CA ASP A 50 17.06 6.78 -8.82
C ASP A 50 16.51 7.39 -10.11
N SER A 51 15.58 6.71 -10.78
CA SER A 51 14.93 7.20 -12.00
C SER A 51 13.80 8.22 -11.73
N LEU A 52 13.30 8.32 -10.50
CA LEU A 52 12.17 9.17 -10.16
C LEU A 52 12.50 10.66 -10.27
N ARG A 53 11.67 11.42 -11.00
CA ARG A 53 11.80 12.87 -11.20
C ARG A 53 10.43 13.55 -11.06
N PRO A 54 10.38 14.79 -10.54
CA PRO A 54 9.15 15.58 -10.53
C PRO A 54 8.53 15.69 -11.93
N GLY A 55 7.20 15.68 -12.00
CA GLY A 55 6.42 15.74 -13.23
C GLY A 55 6.18 14.39 -13.93
N GLN A 56 6.91 13.34 -13.58
CA GLN A 56 6.61 12.00 -14.09
C GLN A 56 5.26 11.51 -13.59
N ARG A 57 4.55 10.76 -14.45
CA ARG A 57 3.29 10.08 -14.12
C ARG A 57 3.47 8.58 -14.11
N TRP A 58 2.94 7.93 -13.07
CA TRP A 58 3.04 6.49 -12.87
C TRP A 58 1.68 5.93 -12.50
N HIS A 59 1.32 4.78 -13.08
CA HIS A 59 0.23 3.98 -12.54
C HIS A 59 0.66 3.39 -11.20
N PHE A 60 -0.24 3.40 -10.21
CA PHE A 60 0.05 2.80 -8.92
C PHE A 60 -1.09 1.92 -8.42
N ARG A 61 -0.72 0.95 -7.60
CA ARG A 61 -1.63 0.15 -6.78
C ARG A 61 -1.12 0.15 -5.35
N LEU A 62 -1.95 0.62 -4.42
CA LEU A 62 -1.62 0.73 -3.01
C LEU A 62 -2.70 0.08 -2.16
N THR A 63 -2.35 -0.92 -1.36
CA THR A 63 -3.23 -1.44 -0.31
C THR A 63 -2.83 -0.81 1.02
N ALA A 64 -3.72 -0.04 1.63
CA ALA A 64 -3.46 0.64 2.88
C ALA A 64 -4.58 0.41 3.91
N ASN A 65 -4.30 0.75 5.16
CA ASN A 65 -5.28 0.81 6.24
C ASN A 65 -5.67 2.27 6.50
N PRO A 66 -6.73 2.79 5.83
CA PRO A 66 -7.16 4.17 5.99
C PRO A 66 -7.86 4.36 7.33
N VAL A 67 -7.11 4.84 8.31
CA VAL A 67 -7.59 5.14 9.65
C VAL A 67 -7.35 6.60 10.02
N HIS A 68 -8.21 7.14 10.87
CA HIS A 68 -7.99 8.40 11.56
C HIS A 68 -7.91 8.16 13.08
N SER A 69 -7.27 9.05 13.78
CA SER A 69 -7.22 9.01 15.23
C SER A 69 -8.45 9.72 15.77
N ALA A 70 -9.29 9.01 16.51
CA ALA A 70 -10.45 9.59 17.19
C ALA A 70 -10.33 9.41 18.70
N ARG A 71 -10.85 10.41 19.43
CA ARG A 71 -11.04 10.37 20.87
C ARG A 71 -12.54 10.54 21.13
N LYS A 72 -13.12 9.57 21.83
CA LYS A 72 -14.47 9.71 22.38
C LYS A 72 -14.37 10.12 23.83
N GLU A 73 -15.42 10.72 24.38
CA GLU A 73 -15.47 11.18 25.78
C GLU A 73 -15.10 10.07 26.78
N ASP A 74 -15.54 8.84 26.51
CA ASP A 74 -15.28 7.67 27.38
C ASP A 74 -13.89 7.02 27.16
N TRP A 75 -13.04 7.58 26.29
CA TRP A 75 -11.74 6.98 26.00
C TRP A 75 -10.61 7.76 26.67
N HIS A 76 -9.86 7.09 27.53
CA HIS A 76 -8.66 7.66 28.15
C HIS A 76 -7.55 7.93 27.12
N THR A 77 -7.58 7.26 25.96
CA THR A 77 -6.58 7.40 24.90
C THR A 77 -7.23 7.47 23.52
N THR A 78 -6.56 8.15 22.58
CA THR A 78 -6.96 8.19 21.17
C THR A 78 -6.84 6.82 20.52
N LYS A 79 -7.91 6.32 19.89
CA LYS A 79 -7.91 5.03 19.17
C LYS A 79 -7.99 5.26 17.66
N PRO A 80 -7.36 4.39 16.85
CA PRO A 80 -7.53 4.42 15.40
C PRO A 80 -8.91 3.90 15.02
N ILE A 81 -9.65 4.68 14.24
CA ILE A 81 -10.94 4.30 13.65
C ILE A 81 -10.76 4.24 12.14
N GLY A 82 -11.23 3.15 11.50
CA GLY A 82 -11.20 2.99 10.06
C GLY A 82 -12.19 3.89 9.34
N HIS A 83 -11.78 4.42 8.20
CA HIS A 83 -12.70 5.08 7.27
C HIS A 83 -13.58 4.03 6.59
N VAL A 84 -14.89 4.24 6.60
CA VAL A 84 -15.88 3.23 6.18
C VAL A 84 -16.32 3.44 4.73
N THR A 85 -16.47 4.69 4.29
CA THR A 85 -16.95 4.99 2.93
C THR A 85 -15.79 5.14 1.94
N VAL A 86 -16.04 4.83 0.65
CA VAL A 86 -15.07 5.03 -0.44
C VAL A 86 -14.56 6.47 -0.45
N LYS A 87 -15.47 7.45 -0.39
CA LYS A 87 -15.11 8.87 -0.39
C LYS A 87 -14.19 9.27 0.76
N GLN A 88 -14.42 8.72 1.96
CA GLN A 88 -13.53 8.97 3.11
C GLN A 88 -12.15 8.33 2.92
N GLN A 89 -12.10 7.15 2.29
CA GLN A 89 -10.85 6.44 2.00
C GLN A 89 -10.04 7.18 0.93
N GLU A 90 -10.68 7.63 -0.14
CA GLU A 90 -10.04 8.48 -1.17
C GLU A 90 -9.50 9.77 -0.56
N GLN A 91 -10.31 10.47 0.23
CA GLN A 91 -9.89 11.70 0.92
C GLN A 91 -8.70 11.44 1.84
N TRP A 92 -8.69 10.29 2.56
CA TRP A 92 -7.56 9.89 3.40
C TRP A 92 -6.24 9.81 2.62
N LEU A 93 -6.26 9.31 1.37
CA LEU A 93 -5.07 9.25 0.52
C LEU A 93 -4.73 10.65 -0.02
N LEU A 94 -5.71 11.41 -0.49
CA LEU A 94 -5.53 12.76 -1.04
C LEU A 94 -4.89 13.72 -0.03
N ASP A 95 -5.34 13.69 1.22
CA ASP A 95 -4.78 14.52 2.31
C ASP A 95 -3.30 14.19 2.61
N ARG A 96 -2.87 12.98 2.25
CA ARG A 96 -1.50 12.50 2.49
C ARG A 96 -0.59 12.64 1.29
N ALA A 97 -1.15 12.62 0.09
CA ALA A 97 -0.41 12.62 -1.16
C ALA A 97 0.69 13.70 -1.24
N PRO A 98 0.45 14.99 -0.85
CA PRO A 98 1.49 16.01 -0.94
C PRO A 98 2.74 15.68 -0.11
N ARG A 99 2.57 15.21 1.12
CA ARG A 99 3.71 14.85 1.99
C ARG A 99 4.37 13.52 1.61
N LEU A 100 3.68 12.70 0.81
CA LEU A 100 4.21 11.45 0.27
C LEU A 100 4.97 11.66 -1.06
N GLY A 101 4.99 12.90 -1.56
CA GLY A 101 5.76 13.30 -2.72
C GLY A 101 5.02 13.20 -4.04
N PHE A 102 3.68 13.11 -4.03
CA PHE A 102 2.89 13.03 -5.26
C PHE A 102 1.56 13.76 -5.16
N ARG A 103 0.91 13.92 -6.29
CA ARG A 103 -0.50 14.33 -6.41
C ARG A 103 -1.25 13.34 -7.30
N ILE A 104 -2.55 13.31 -7.18
CA ILE A 104 -3.43 12.56 -8.09
C ILE A 104 -3.88 13.53 -9.19
N PRO A 105 -3.54 13.26 -10.47
CA PRO A 105 -3.96 14.11 -11.56
C PRO A 105 -5.45 13.93 -11.87
N PRO A 106 -6.10 14.91 -12.52
CA PRO A 106 -7.45 14.74 -13.04
C PRO A 106 -7.45 13.73 -14.21
N VAL A 107 -8.58 13.05 -14.39
CA VAL A 107 -8.84 12.22 -15.57
C VAL A 107 -8.90 13.10 -16.81
N LYS A 108 -8.21 12.71 -17.87
CA LYS A 108 -8.26 13.45 -19.15
C LYS A 108 -9.66 13.32 -19.76
N GLY A 109 -10.32 14.46 -19.99
CA GLY A 109 -11.61 14.51 -20.69
C GLY A 109 -12.85 14.30 -19.79
N ASP A 110 -12.69 14.13 -18.49
CA ASP A 110 -13.79 14.07 -17.53
C ASP A 110 -13.95 15.40 -16.79
N ASN A 111 -15.20 15.74 -16.43
CA ASN A 111 -15.60 17.01 -15.80
C ASN A 111 -15.10 17.14 -14.33
N GLY A 112 -13.80 16.91 -14.10
CA GLY A 112 -13.12 17.17 -12.83
C GLY A 112 -12.93 15.96 -11.91
N GLY A 113 -13.14 14.72 -12.39
CA GLY A 113 -12.81 13.50 -11.65
C GLY A 113 -11.30 13.34 -11.46
N LEU A 114 -10.87 12.83 -10.31
CA LEU A 114 -9.48 12.46 -10.07
C LEU A 114 -9.23 11.03 -10.57
N ASP A 115 -8.02 10.79 -11.08
CA ASP A 115 -7.60 9.46 -11.55
C ASP A 115 -7.23 8.56 -10.35
N LEU A 116 -8.25 8.23 -9.58
CA LEU A 116 -8.17 7.45 -8.33
C LEU A 116 -9.44 6.63 -8.16
N ALA A 117 -9.29 5.35 -7.87
CA ALA A 117 -10.40 4.47 -7.52
C ALA A 117 -10.04 3.59 -6.32
N VAL A 118 -11.02 3.30 -5.46
CA VAL A 118 -10.93 2.23 -4.46
C VAL A 118 -11.49 0.96 -5.09
N VAL A 119 -10.60 0.06 -5.51
CA VAL A 119 -10.96 -1.15 -6.28
C VAL A 119 -11.28 -2.35 -5.39
N GLU A 120 -10.79 -2.36 -4.15
CA GLU A 120 -11.04 -3.45 -3.21
C GLU A 120 -11.09 -2.93 -1.77
N ARG A 121 -11.94 -3.54 -0.95
CA ARG A 121 -12.01 -3.29 0.49
C ARG A 121 -12.13 -4.62 1.22
N LYS A 122 -11.29 -4.84 2.23
CA LYS A 122 -11.29 -6.06 3.04
C LYS A 122 -11.22 -5.71 4.53
N THR A 123 -11.86 -6.53 5.34
CA THR A 123 -11.71 -6.48 6.80
C THR A 123 -11.13 -7.82 7.26
N HIS A 124 -9.93 -7.74 7.81
CA HIS A 124 -9.23 -8.90 8.37
C HIS A 124 -9.45 -8.94 9.87
N ARG A 125 -9.82 -10.11 10.40
CA ARG A 125 -9.96 -10.36 11.82
C ARG A 125 -9.16 -11.59 12.20
N PHE A 126 -8.26 -11.44 13.15
CA PHE A 126 -7.43 -12.54 13.62
C PHE A 126 -7.02 -12.37 15.09
N PRO A 127 -6.83 -13.48 15.83
CA PRO A 127 -6.35 -13.43 17.19
C PRO A 127 -4.86 -13.09 17.24
N LYS A 128 -4.46 -12.22 18.16
CA LYS A 128 -3.07 -11.92 18.46
C LYS A 128 -2.88 -11.69 19.95
N ARG A 129 -2.09 -12.54 20.60
CA ARG A 129 -1.79 -12.48 22.05
C ARG A 129 -3.05 -12.34 22.91
N GLY A 130 -4.08 -13.16 22.62
CA GLY A 130 -5.35 -13.14 23.37
C GLY A 130 -6.34 -12.02 23.03
N HIS A 131 -5.98 -11.11 22.08
CA HIS A 131 -6.85 -10.03 21.63
C HIS A 131 -7.27 -10.24 20.17
N LEU A 132 -8.51 -9.86 19.83
CA LEU A 132 -8.98 -9.83 18.46
C LEU A 132 -8.47 -8.55 17.78
N VAL A 133 -7.62 -8.71 16.76
CA VAL A 133 -7.16 -7.61 15.90
C VAL A 133 -8.09 -7.51 14.71
N THR A 134 -8.57 -6.29 14.42
CA THR A 134 -9.36 -5.97 13.23
C THR A 134 -8.61 -4.92 12.41
N ILE A 135 -8.36 -5.24 11.14
CA ILE A 135 -7.70 -4.33 10.19
C ILE A 135 -8.61 -4.19 8.97
N SER A 136 -9.04 -2.98 8.68
CA SER A 136 -9.79 -2.67 7.46
C SER A 136 -8.85 -2.09 6.42
N THR A 137 -8.74 -2.73 5.27
CA THR A 137 -7.89 -2.31 4.17
C THR A 137 -8.71 -1.77 3.01
N ALA A 138 -8.12 -0.83 2.28
CA ALA A 138 -8.60 -0.35 0.99
C ALA A 138 -7.45 -0.44 -0.02
N THR A 139 -7.72 -0.96 -1.20
CA THR A 139 -6.79 -0.98 -2.33
C THR A 139 -7.16 0.14 -3.28
N PHE A 140 -6.23 1.03 -3.47
CA PHE A 140 -6.31 2.19 -4.35
C PHE A 140 -5.60 1.89 -5.66
N GLU A 141 -6.19 2.29 -6.76
CA GLU A 141 -5.58 2.28 -8.11
C GLU A 141 -5.80 3.61 -8.80
N GLY A 142 -4.89 3.97 -9.69
CA GLY A 142 -4.95 5.19 -10.48
C GLY A 142 -3.58 5.64 -10.94
N HIS A 143 -3.47 6.90 -11.31
CA HIS A 143 -2.20 7.51 -11.64
C HIS A 143 -1.78 8.53 -10.59
N LEU A 144 -0.50 8.58 -10.32
CA LEU A 144 0.12 9.63 -9.53
C LEU A 144 1.04 10.47 -10.43
N GLU A 145 1.21 11.74 -10.06
CA GLU A 145 2.23 12.61 -10.63
C GLU A 145 3.19 13.02 -9.53
N ILE A 146 4.49 12.81 -9.77
CA ILE A 146 5.53 13.09 -8.78
C ILE A 146 5.66 14.60 -8.58
N THR A 147 5.52 15.07 -7.35
CA THR A 147 5.75 16.47 -6.96
C THR A 147 7.06 16.66 -6.22
N ASP A 148 7.48 15.66 -5.44
CA ASP A 148 8.74 15.60 -4.69
C ASP A 148 9.31 14.18 -4.78
N ALA A 149 10.37 14.01 -5.58
CA ALA A 149 10.96 12.70 -5.82
C ALA A 149 11.62 12.11 -4.55
N GLU A 150 12.18 12.95 -3.68
CA GLU A 150 12.82 12.51 -2.44
C GLU A 150 11.77 12.01 -1.42
N ALA A 151 10.67 12.74 -1.27
CA ALA A 151 9.56 12.31 -0.44
C ALA A 151 8.93 11.00 -0.98
N LEU A 152 8.82 10.85 -2.32
CA LEU A 152 8.30 9.63 -2.92
C LEU A 152 9.26 8.45 -2.73
N ARG A 153 10.58 8.62 -2.86
CA ARG A 153 11.57 7.57 -2.56
C ARG A 153 11.41 7.07 -1.13
N ARG A 154 11.30 7.98 -0.15
CA ARG A 154 11.02 7.60 1.24
C ARG A 154 9.70 6.85 1.39
N THR A 155 8.67 7.28 0.68
CA THR A 155 7.35 6.63 0.69
C THR A 155 7.44 5.21 0.16
N LEU A 156 8.12 4.98 -0.96
CA LEU A 156 8.29 3.66 -1.57
C LEU A 156 9.18 2.73 -0.74
N THR A 157 10.12 3.30 0.03
CA THR A 157 11.01 2.53 0.91
C THR A 157 10.37 2.18 2.25
N PHE A 158 9.58 3.09 2.83
CA PHE A 158 9.05 2.94 4.18
C PHE A 158 7.55 2.66 4.25
N GLY A 159 6.85 2.76 3.12
CA GLY A 159 5.42 2.50 2.97
C GLY A 159 4.52 3.60 3.54
N VAL A 160 3.21 3.46 3.29
CA VAL A 160 2.18 4.45 3.62
C VAL A 160 1.33 3.98 4.80
N GLY A 161 1.06 4.86 5.75
CA GLY A 161 0.07 4.63 6.79
C GLY A 161 0.49 3.66 7.89
N ARG A 162 -0.50 3.00 8.48
CA ARG A 162 -0.35 2.02 9.57
C ARG A 162 -0.52 0.60 9.03
N ALA A 163 -0.29 -0.40 9.90
CA ALA A 163 -0.49 -1.82 9.61
C ALA A 163 0.44 -2.41 8.50
N LYS A 164 1.60 -1.80 8.26
CA LYS A 164 2.58 -2.24 7.26
C LYS A 164 3.07 -3.68 7.45
N ALA A 165 3.16 -4.15 8.69
CA ALA A 165 3.50 -5.54 9.00
C ALA A 165 2.46 -6.56 8.53
N TYR A 166 1.29 -6.10 8.10
CA TYR A 166 0.18 -6.92 7.63
C TYR A 166 -0.08 -6.74 6.12
N GLY A 167 0.94 -6.34 5.37
CA GLY A 167 0.84 -6.14 3.93
C GLY A 167 0.10 -4.85 3.52
N CYS A 168 0.10 -3.85 4.37
CA CYS A 168 -0.52 -2.55 4.11
C CYS A 168 0.54 -1.46 3.99
N GLY A 169 0.56 -0.71 2.86
CA GLY A 169 1.41 0.48 2.66
C GLY A 169 2.52 0.34 1.67
#